data_b68bceca46fab9dd46fbcacc4e434cda
#
_entry.id   b68bceca46fab9dd46fbcacc4e434cda
#
_cell.length_a   1.000
_cell.length_b   1.000
_cell.length_c   1.000
_cell.angle_alpha   90.00
_cell.angle_beta   90.00
_cell.angle_gamma   90.00
#
_symmetry.space_group_name_H-M   'P 1'
#
loop_
_entity.id
_entity.type
_entity.pdbx_description
1 polymer ?
#
loop_
_entity_poly.entity_id
_entity_poly.type
_entity_poly.pdbx_seq_one_letter_code
_entity_poly.pdbx_strand_id
1 'polypeptide(L)'
;VILIICRKKRLPYEAKPLLTKREYAFYRLLKREADARGFLICPKVGLKDLMEVTDKNNFLQYFRKISQKHVDFVICDKNLRVLFAVELDDSSHDTADARKRDLFKDQAFRAAKIPLKRIRYFNEASVKELFR
;
A
#
# COMPACT_ATOMS: atom_id res chain seq x y z
N VAL A 1 -22.54 -1.93 -41.39
CA VAL A 1 -22.13 -3.35 -41.43
C VAL A 1 -20.88 -3.57 -40.61
N ILE A 2 -19.85 -2.75 -40.82
CA ILE A 2 -18.59 -2.79 -40.05
C ILE A 2 -18.85 -2.48 -38.58
N LEU A 3 -19.77 -1.59 -38.27
CA LEU A 3 -20.15 -1.23 -36.89
C LEU A 3 -20.76 -2.42 -36.13
N ILE A 4 -21.48 -3.32 -36.83
CA ILE A 4 -22.06 -4.51 -36.22
C ILE A 4 -20.97 -5.52 -35.89
N ILE A 5 -19.97 -5.65 -36.75
CA ILE A 5 -18.84 -6.54 -36.58
C ILE A 5 -17.95 -6.08 -35.41
N CYS A 6 -17.87 -4.75 -35.18
CA CYS A 6 -17.09 -4.16 -34.09
C CYS A 6 -17.79 -4.21 -32.75
N ARG A 7 -19.00 -4.77 -32.65
CA ARG A 7 -19.68 -4.97 -31.36
C ARG A 7 -18.92 -6.03 -30.55
N LYS A 8 -17.90 -5.58 -29.85
CA LYS A 8 -17.14 -6.45 -28.95
C LYS A 8 -17.99 -6.76 -27.72
N LYS A 9 -17.92 -8.02 -27.28
CA LYS A 9 -18.47 -8.40 -26.00
C LYS A 9 -17.86 -7.51 -24.92
N ARG A 10 -18.71 -6.94 -24.08
CA ARG A 10 -18.26 -6.07 -22.99
C ARG A 10 -17.50 -6.89 -21.94
N LEU A 11 -16.33 -6.43 -21.55
CA LEU A 11 -15.59 -7.07 -20.48
C LEU A 11 -16.31 -6.82 -19.13
N PRO A 12 -16.24 -7.78 -18.19
CA PRO A 12 -16.98 -7.73 -16.94
C PRO A 12 -16.30 -6.84 -15.89
N TYR A 13 -16.11 -5.56 -16.19
CA TYR A 13 -15.46 -4.61 -15.27
C TYR A 13 -16.32 -3.39 -15.04
N GLU A 14 -16.31 -2.91 -13.82
CA GLU A 14 -16.92 -1.64 -13.45
C GLU A 14 -16.02 -0.89 -12.47
N ALA A 15 -16.15 0.42 -12.41
CA ALA A 15 -15.38 1.24 -11.48
C ALA A 15 -15.85 1.01 -10.05
N LYS A 16 -14.91 1.11 -9.11
CA LYS A 16 -15.21 1.10 -7.68
C LYS A 16 -14.42 2.21 -6.99
N PRO A 17 -14.82 2.63 -5.79
CA PRO A 17 -13.99 3.57 -5.02
C PRO A 17 -12.60 2.99 -4.76
N LEU A 18 -11.59 3.85 -4.78
CA LEU A 18 -10.22 3.43 -4.51
C LEU A 18 -10.04 2.95 -3.07
N LEU A 19 -10.70 3.63 -2.13
CA LEU A 19 -10.61 3.34 -0.70
C LEU A 19 -11.95 2.86 -0.15
N THR A 20 -11.91 1.94 0.81
CA THR A 20 -13.08 1.60 1.61
C THR A 20 -13.45 2.79 2.52
N LYS A 21 -14.63 2.75 3.12
CA LYS A 21 -15.04 3.80 4.08
C LYS A 21 -14.07 3.94 5.22
N ARG A 22 -13.58 2.82 5.76
CA ARG A 22 -12.62 2.81 6.87
C ARG A 22 -11.27 3.37 6.42
N GLU A 23 -10.77 2.95 5.27
CA GLU A 23 -9.54 3.48 4.69
C GLU A 23 -9.66 4.98 4.42
N TYR A 24 -10.80 5.44 3.93
CA TYR A 24 -11.01 6.87 3.66
C TYR A 24 -11.03 7.69 4.94
N ALA A 25 -11.68 7.19 6.00
CA ALA A 25 -11.68 7.86 7.30
C ALA A 25 -10.26 7.99 7.85
N PHE A 26 -9.47 6.94 7.74
CA PHE A 26 -8.06 6.96 8.13
C PHE A 26 -7.25 7.92 7.26
N TYR A 27 -7.44 7.86 5.95
CA TYR A 27 -6.77 8.74 4.99
C TYR A 27 -6.97 10.21 5.33
N ARG A 28 -8.18 10.61 5.71
CA ARG A 28 -8.46 12.02 6.06
C ARG A 28 -7.61 12.50 7.23
N LEU A 29 -7.46 11.68 8.24
CA LEU A 29 -6.60 12.01 9.39
C LEU A 29 -5.12 12.03 8.99
N LEU A 30 -4.71 11.05 8.21
CA LEU A 30 -3.35 10.95 7.70
C LEU A 30 -2.98 12.18 6.86
N LYS A 31 -3.92 12.63 6.02
CA LYS A 31 -3.73 13.79 5.15
C LYS A 31 -3.54 15.08 5.93
N ARG A 32 -4.28 15.28 7.01
CA ARG A 32 -4.08 16.46 7.87
C ARG A 32 -2.65 16.55 8.38
N GLU A 33 -2.12 15.44 8.86
CA GLU A 33 -0.77 15.39 9.40
C GLU A 33 0.29 15.50 8.30
N ALA A 34 0.06 14.89 7.16
CA ALA A 34 0.96 15.01 6.01
C ALA A 34 0.99 16.44 5.48
N ASP A 35 -0.17 17.07 5.29
CA ASP A 35 -0.28 18.44 4.78
C ASP A 35 0.43 19.43 5.72
N ALA A 36 0.28 19.25 7.02
CA ALA A 36 0.93 20.11 8.02
C ALA A 36 2.47 20.06 7.93
N ARG A 37 3.02 18.99 7.35
CA ARG A 37 4.47 18.79 7.23
C ARG A 37 4.98 18.94 5.80
N GLY A 38 4.09 19.23 4.84
CA GLY A 38 4.46 19.31 3.42
C GLY A 38 4.75 17.95 2.80
N PHE A 39 4.18 16.88 3.35
CA PHE A 39 4.34 15.52 2.83
C PHE A 39 3.20 15.15 1.88
N LEU A 40 3.46 14.14 1.05
CA LEU A 40 2.48 13.59 0.10
C LEU A 40 2.09 12.17 0.53
N ILE A 41 0.86 11.78 0.23
CA ILE A 41 0.36 10.43 0.50
C ILE A 41 0.09 9.73 -0.82
N CYS A 42 0.59 8.50 -0.96
CA CYS A 42 0.27 7.63 -2.07
C CYS A 42 -0.46 6.40 -1.53
N PRO A 43 -1.76 6.24 -1.81
CA PRO A 43 -2.49 5.06 -1.38
C PRO A 43 -2.23 3.87 -2.30
N LYS A 44 -2.29 2.66 -1.75
CA LYS A 44 -2.24 1.39 -2.49
C LYS A 44 -1.05 1.28 -3.43
N VAL A 45 0.14 1.34 -2.86
CA VAL A 45 1.39 1.28 -3.62
C VAL A 45 1.90 -0.16 -3.63
N GLY A 46 2.25 -0.66 -4.82
CA GLY A 46 2.84 -1.98 -4.98
C GLY A 46 4.24 -2.05 -4.38
N LEU A 47 4.55 -3.19 -3.75
CA LEU A 47 5.90 -3.37 -3.20
C LEU A 47 6.97 -3.31 -4.29
N LYS A 48 6.66 -3.77 -5.49
CA LYS A 48 7.58 -3.70 -6.64
C LYS A 48 7.93 -2.27 -7.05
N ASP A 49 7.11 -1.29 -6.65
CA ASP A 49 7.35 0.12 -6.93
C ASP A 49 8.15 0.81 -5.82
N LEU A 50 8.36 0.12 -4.71
CA LEU A 50 9.07 0.63 -3.53
C LEU A 50 10.45 0.03 -3.34
N MET A 51 10.68 -1.17 -3.89
CA MET A 51 11.91 -1.92 -3.65
C MET A 51 12.30 -2.73 -4.88
N GLU A 52 13.59 -3.00 -5.00
CA GLU A 52 14.17 -3.78 -6.09
C GLU A 52 14.72 -5.10 -5.54
N VAL A 53 14.69 -6.13 -6.39
CA VAL A 53 15.35 -7.39 -6.07
C VAL A 53 16.84 -7.24 -6.34
N THR A 54 17.65 -7.43 -5.30
CA THR A 54 19.11 -7.30 -5.39
C THR A 54 19.80 -8.62 -5.76
N ASP A 55 19.15 -9.74 -5.53
CA ASP A 55 19.66 -11.08 -5.88
C ASP A 55 19.37 -11.36 -7.37
N LYS A 56 20.34 -11.11 -8.22
CA LYS A 56 20.18 -11.27 -9.68
C LYS A 56 20.03 -12.74 -10.09
N ASN A 57 20.64 -13.65 -9.36
CA ASN A 57 20.60 -15.09 -9.67
C ASN A 57 19.24 -15.72 -9.35
N ASN A 58 18.51 -15.16 -8.39
CA ASN A 58 17.21 -15.62 -7.96
C ASN A 58 16.13 -14.56 -8.16
N PHE A 59 16.27 -13.75 -9.21
CA PHE A 59 15.40 -12.59 -9.45
C PHE A 59 13.92 -12.97 -9.52
N LEU A 60 13.55 -13.94 -10.34
CA LEU A 60 12.14 -14.30 -10.52
C LEU A 60 11.50 -14.81 -9.23
N GLN A 61 12.24 -15.59 -8.45
CA GLN A 61 11.76 -16.12 -7.18
C GLN A 61 11.37 -15.00 -6.22
N TYR A 62 12.26 -14.02 -6.04
CA TYR A 62 12.01 -12.90 -5.13
C TYR A 62 11.04 -11.89 -5.70
N PHE A 63 11.09 -11.63 -7.02
CA PHE A 63 10.15 -10.72 -7.65
C PHE A 63 8.71 -11.19 -7.54
N ARG A 64 8.46 -12.49 -7.72
CA ARG A 64 7.12 -13.06 -7.56
C ARG A 64 6.55 -12.85 -6.17
N LYS A 65 7.39 -12.80 -5.16
CA LYS A 65 6.95 -12.58 -3.77
C LYS A 65 6.42 -11.16 -3.54
N ILE A 66 6.90 -10.18 -4.28
CA ILE A 66 6.50 -8.78 -4.10
C ILE A 66 5.55 -8.26 -5.18
N SER A 67 5.50 -8.89 -6.35
CA SER A 67 4.83 -8.34 -7.54
C SER A 67 3.33 -8.14 -7.40
N GLN A 68 2.66 -8.92 -6.54
CA GLN A 68 1.21 -8.84 -6.35
C GLN A 68 0.84 -8.31 -4.97
N LYS A 69 1.80 -7.84 -4.20
CA LYS A 69 1.58 -7.27 -2.88
C LYS A 69 1.63 -5.75 -2.93
N HIS A 70 0.87 -5.12 -2.04
CA HIS A 70 0.86 -3.67 -1.92
C HIS A 70 0.76 -3.28 -0.45
N VAL A 71 1.07 -2.03 -0.17
CA VAL A 71 0.90 -1.43 1.15
C VAL A 71 -0.21 -0.38 1.06
N ASP A 72 -0.94 -0.19 2.16
CA ASP A 72 -2.13 0.67 2.14
C ASP A 72 -1.80 2.12 1.86
N PHE A 73 -0.77 2.67 2.49
CA PHE A 73 -0.38 4.07 2.31
C PHE A 73 1.14 4.23 2.38
N VAL A 74 1.66 5.13 1.57
CA VAL A 74 3.07 5.52 1.61
C VAL A 74 3.14 7.02 1.80
N ILE A 75 3.94 7.45 2.76
CA ILE A 75 4.20 8.87 3.03
C ILE A 75 5.53 9.24 2.38
N CYS A 76 5.48 10.27 1.55
CA CYS A 76 6.64 10.75 0.81
C CYS A 76 6.91 12.21 1.13
N ASP A 77 8.14 12.64 0.90
CA ASP A 77 8.45 14.07 0.89
C ASP A 77 7.91 14.71 -0.40
N LYS A 78 8.08 16.02 -0.54
CA LYS A 78 7.61 16.78 -1.70
C LYS A 78 8.23 16.34 -3.04
N ASN A 79 9.33 15.61 -3.00
CA ASN A 79 10.01 15.08 -4.19
C ASN A 79 9.66 13.62 -4.44
N LEU A 80 8.63 13.09 -3.76
CA LEU A 80 8.18 11.69 -3.84
C LEU A 80 9.21 10.68 -3.35
N ARG A 81 10.11 11.09 -2.49
CA ARG A 81 11.00 10.15 -1.79
C ARG A 81 10.23 9.55 -0.62
N VAL A 82 10.29 8.24 -0.51
CA VAL A 82 9.56 7.51 0.52
C VAL A 82 10.16 7.79 1.90
N LEU A 83 9.30 8.21 2.83
CA LEU A 83 9.68 8.42 4.22
C LEU A 83 9.32 7.20 5.07
N PHE A 84 8.08 6.72 4.94
CA PHE A 84 7.63 5.50 5.60
C PHE A 84 6.33 5.01 4.96
N ALA A 85 5.99 3.77 5.23
CA ALA A 85 4.75 3.15 4.79
C ALA A 85 3.85 2.84 5.98
N VAL A 86 2.55 2.78 5.73
CA VAL A 86 1.54 2.51 6.76
C VAL A 86 0.60 1.42 6.28
N GLU A 87 0.37 0.43 7.13
CA GLU A 87 -0.66 -0.60 6.95
C GLU A 87 -1.78 -0.34 7.95
N LEU A 88 -3.01 -0.32 7.46
CA LEU A 88 -4.20 -0.22 8.28
C LEU A 88 -4.77 -1.62 8.49
N ASP A 89 -4.40 -2.24 9.59
CA ASP A 89 -4.78 -3.62 9.89
C ASP A 89 -6.24 -3.73 10.29
N ASP A 90 -6.85 -4.89 10.03
CA ASP A 90 -8.20 -5.23 10.43
C ASP A 90 -8.27 -6.67 10.97
N SER A 91 -9.48 -7.16 11.28
CA SER A 91 -9.66 -8.49 11.84
C SER A 91 -9.24 -9.62 10.88
N SER A 92 -9.15 -9.40 9.58
CA SER A 92 -8.72 -10.41 8.62
C SER A 92 -7.24 -10.79 8.79
N HIS A 93 -6.46 -9.98 9.52
CA HIS A 93 -5.05 -10.26 9.82
C HIS A 93 -4.84 -11.26 10.96
N ASP A 94 -5.92 -11.80 11.54
CA ASP A 94 -5.82 -12.73 12.68
C ASP A 94 -5.66 -14.20 12.25
N THR A 95 -5.69 -14.52 10.96
CA THR A 95 -5.48 -15.88 10.45
C THR A 95 -3.98 -16.22 10.33
N ALA A 96 -3.66 -17.53 10.32
CA ALA A 96 -2.27 -17.98 10.14
C ALA A 96 -1.67 -17.52 8.81
N ASP A 97 -2.45 -17.58 7.72
CA ASP A 97 -1.98 -17.14 6.40
C ASP A 97 -1.76 -15.63 6.35
N ALA A 98 -2.65 -14.87 6.98
CA ALA A 98 -2.50 -13.43 7.08
C ALA A 98 -1.24 -13.06 7.87
N ARG A 99 -0.96 -13.77 8.98
CA ARG A 99 0.27 -13.55 9.77
C ARG A 99 1.53 -13.84 8.96
N LYS A 100 1.51 -14.87 8.11
CA LYS A 100 2.65 -15.16 7.21
C LYS A 100 2.89 -14.04 6.20
N ARG A 101 1.81 -13.51 5.60
CA ARG A 101 1.91 -12.37 4.68
C ARG A 101 2.45 -11.14 5.38
N ASP A 102 1.97 -10.87 6.58
CA ASP A 102 2.41 -9.72 7.38
C ASP A 102 3.89 -9.86 7.76
N LEU A 103 4.30 -11.05 8.17
CA LEU A 103 5.70 -11.32 8.48
C LEU A 103 6.59 -11.10 7.27
N PHE A 104 6.18 -11.58 6.10
CA PHE A 104 6.94 -11.36 4.87
C PHE A 104 7.09 -9.87 4.57
N LYS A 105 5.98 -9.11 4.67
CA LYS A 105 6.03 -7.65 4.45
C LYS A 105 6.99 -6.98 5.42
N ASP A 106 6.90 -7.32 6.70
CA ASP A 106 7.79 -6.75 7.72
C ASP A 106 9.26 -7.00 7.37
N GLN A 107 9.59 -8.22 6.94
CA GLN A 107 10.94 -8.60 6.54
C GLN A 107 11.39 -7.87 5.27
N ALA A 108 10.51 -7.74 4.27
CA ALA A 108 10.81 -7.07 3.01
C ALA A 108 11.08 -5.57 3.23
N PHE A 109 10.21 -4.90 3.99
CA PHE A 109 10.40 -3.48 4.30
C PHE A 109 11.66 -3.25 5.13
N ARG A 110 11.97 -4.14 6.06
CA ARG A 110 13.21 -4.06 6.85
C ARG A 110 14.44 -4.22 5.95
N ALA A 111 14.43 -5.18 5.03
CA ALA A 111 15.51 -5.37 4.07
C ALA A 111 15.71 -4.15 3.17
N ALA A 112 14.60 -3.54 2.74
CA ALA A 112 14.64 -2.34 1.90
C ALA A 112 14.93 -1.05 2.69
N LYS A 113 14.99 -1.14 4.02
CA LYS A 113 15.23 0.01 4.93
C LYS A 113 14.14 1.08 4.82
N ILE A 114 12.92 0.66 4.59
CA ILE A 114 11.74 1.52 4.60
C ILE A 114 10.96 1.22 5.88
N PRO A 115 10.77 2.21 6.77
CA PRO A 115 9.95 1.98 7.97
C PRO A 115 8.52 1.59 7.58
N LEU A 116 8.02 0.50 8.14
CA LEU A 116 6.63 0.07 7.99
C LEU A 116 5.95 0.18 9.34
N LYS A 117 4.92 1.02 9.39
CA LYS A 117 4.15 1.28 10.60
C LYS A 117 2.77 0.66 10.45
N ARG A 118 2.33 -0.06 11.48
CA ARG A 118 1.02 -0.72 11.47
C ARG A 118 0.11 -0.08 12.51
N ILE A 119 -1.15 0.09 12.16
CA ILE A 119 -2.16 0.63 13.06
C ILE A 119 -3.47 -0.09 12.79
N ARG A 120 -4.18 -0.45 13.86
CA ARG A 120 -5.48 -1.13 13.75
C ARG A 120 -6.61 -0.21 14.18
N TYR A 121 -6.48 0.39 15.35
CA TYR A 121 -7.44 1.36 15.87
C TYR A 121 -6.82 2.75 15.79
N PHE A 122 -7.56 3.70 15.27
CA PHE A 122 -7.00 5.01 15.01
C PHE A 122 -7.92 6.14 15.49
N ASN A 123 -7.28 7.21 15.91
CA ASN A 123 -7.86 8.51 16.20
C ASN A 123 -6.84 9.59 15.82
N GLU A 124 -7.17 10.84 16.03
CA GLU A 124 -6.26 11.93 15.69
C GLU A 124 -4.89 11.79 16.36
N ALA A 125 -4.87 11.44 17.65
CA ALA A 125 -3.63 11.33 18.42
C ALA A 125 -2.75 10.18 17.92
N SER A 126 -3.32 8.99 17.65
CA SER A 126 -2.55 7.84 17.18
C SER A 126 -2.03 8.03 15.76
N VAL A 127 -2.79 8.72 14.90
CA VAL A 127 -2.32 9.04 13.54
C VAL A 127 -1.16 10.04 13.61
N LYS A 128 -1.27 11.06 14.45
CA LYS A 128 -0.18 12.02 14.64
C LYS A 128 1.11 11.33 15.10
N GLU A 129 0.98 10.32 15.94
CA GLU A 129 2.10 9.54 16.46
C GLU A 129 2.87 8.81 15.34
N LEU A 130 2.21 8.45 14.25
CA LEU A 130 2.87 7.82 13.11
C LEU A 130 3.95 8.70 12.48
N PHE A 131 3.86 10.01 12.64
CA PHE A 131 4.78 10.97 12.04
C PHE A 131 5.98 11.34 12.94
N ARG A 132 6.13 10.71 14.07
CA ARG A 132 7.26 10.94 14.97
C ARG A 132 8.50 10.13 14.64
#